data_bdb23fd342a4b8fa43e2ef1db96e2246
#
_entry.id   bdb23fd342a4b8fa43e2ef1db96e2246
#
_cell.length_a   1.000
_cell.length_b   1.000
_cell.length_c   1.000
_cell.angle_alpha   90.00
_cell.angle_beta   90.00
_cell.angle_gamma   90.00
#
_symmetry.space_group_name_H-M   'P 1'
#
loop_
_entity.id
_entity.type
_entity.pdbx_description
1 polymer ?
#
loop_
_entity_poly.entity_id
_entity_poly.type
_entity_poly.pdbx_seq_one_letter_code
_entity_poly.pdbx_strand_id
1 'polypeptide(L)'
;AQLGVGGADTLVLRGGLDRQSLHLSVVQIPGAAQRAAWIGAQLAAMPGSGIVYTLTVAGARDLAALLRDLGHDVAAYTGATDPAERQQLEADLLANRVKAVVATSALGMGFDKPDLGFVIHLGAPPSPISYYQQVGRAGRATASAQVILLPSPQDSEIWSYFGSLAFPSEAMVRRVIDVLEPERAQSTAALEPRVDLGRSRLEMVLKVLDVDGAVRRVKGGWISTGMPWHYDEPRYRKLDDARRREQQAMLDYQVTDGCRMAFLRAQLDDPELTDGERCGRCDNCSGVRHTVQVDSAAVAVAQETLERPGVEISPRRQWPTGMAKLGHSGLSGRITDGPAEGRAIGRLTDLGWGVRLRRLLDEPDGSAPSDVLTAAVAVLAAWQWGTRPVAVMGLDSVTRPELIRSMVTGLADLGRLTNLGIL
;
A
#
# COMPACT_ATOMS: atom_id res chain seq x y z
N ALA A 1 -12.77 26.69 -1.60
CA ALA A 1 -13.77 26.89 -0.54
C ALA A 1 -13.18 26.95 0.88
N GLN A 2 -11.86 26.78 1.06
CA GLN A 2 -11.19 26.85 2.39
C GLN A 2 -10.49 28.20 2.64
N LEU A 3 -10.43 29.09 1.66
CA LEU A 3 -9.66 30.34 1.69
C LEU A 3 -10.53 31.62 1.81
N GLY A 4 -11.75 31.52 2.30
CA GLY A 4 -12.59 32.70 2.56
C GLY A 4 -14.07 32.35 2.77
N VAL A 5 -14.78 33.16 3.53
CA VAL A 5 -16.24 33.05 3.68
C VAL A 5 -16.89 33.45 2.37
N GLY A 6 -17.31 32.47 1.56
CA GLY A 6 -18.00 32.73 0.28
C GLY A 6 -17.10 32.74 -0.96
N GLY A 7 -15.75 32.71 -0.85
CA GLY A 7 -14.84 32.61 -2.01
C GLY A 7 -14.81 33.81 -2.97
N ALA A 8 -15.62 34.86 -2.73
CA ALA A 8 -15.80 35.97 -3.64
C ALA A 8 -14.56 36.88 -3.77
N ASP A 9 -13.68 36.88 -2.77
CA ASP A 9 -12.48 37.74 -2.72
C ASP A 9 -11.17 36.98 -2.97
N THR A 10 -11.25 35.75 -3.42
CA THR A 10 -10.04 34.95 -3.66
C THR A 10 -9.65 35.02 -5.13
N LEU A 11 -8.48 35.60 -5.41
CA LEU A 11 -7.90 35.58 -6.76
C LEU A 11 -7.47 34.15 -7.10
N VAL A 12 -8.09 33.55 -8.10
CA VAL A 12 -7.73 32.20 -8.60
C VAL A 12 -6.98 32.38 -9.92
N LEU A 13 -5.68 32.05 -9.90
CA LEU A 13 -4.84 31.98 -11.10
C LEU A 13 -4.68 30.51 -11.49
N ARG A 14 -5.13 30.17 -12.71
CA ARG A 14 -4.95 28.80 -13.27
C ARG A 14 -4.14 28.93 -14.55
N GLY A 15 -3.06 28.16 -14.66
CA GLY A 15 -2.30 27.97 -15.88
C GLY A 15 -2.59 26.61 -16.50
N GLY A 16 -2.14 26.42 -17.74
CA GLY A 16 -2.26 25.14 -18.45
C GLY A 16 -1.49 24.03 -17.75
N LEU A 17 -2.06 22.85 -17.82
CA LEU A 17 -1.49 21.64 -17.22
C LEU A 17 -0.74 20.78 -18.25
N ASP A 18 -0.56 21.23 -19.50
CA ASP A 18 0.24 20.48 -20.46
C ASP A 18 1.72 20.44 -20.05
N ARG A 19 2.26 19.27 -19.96
CA ARG A 19 3.69 19.02 -19.65
C ARG A 19 4.37 18.48 -20.89
N GLN A 20 4.91 19.40 -21.72
CA GLN A 20 5.47 19.10 -23.04
C GLN A 20 6.60 18.06 -23.02
N SER A 21 7.33 17.95 -21.91
CA SER A 21 8.42 16.98 -21.74
C SER A 21 7.93 15.54 -21.50
N LEU A 22 6.67 15.29 -21.11
CA LEU A 22 6.21 13.96 -20.71
C LEU A 22 5.75 13.14 -21.91
N HIS A 23 6.34 11.96 -22.08
CA HIS A 23 5.93 10.91 -23.03
C HIS A 23 5.19 9.81 -22.28
N LEU A 24 3.86 9.89 -22.29
CA LEU A 24 2.98 8.98 -21.55
C LEU A 24 2.72 7.70 -22.33
N SER A 25 2.86 6.56 -21.69
CA SER A 25 2.57 5.25 -22.28
C SER A 25 1.90 4.33 -21.27
N VAL A 26 1.01 3.46 -21.75
CA VAL A 26 0.43 2.36 -20.98
C VAL A 26 0.84 1.04 -21.62
N VAL A 27 1.45 0.15 -20.83
CA VAL A 27 1.95 -1.13 -21.31
C VAL A 27 1.23 -2.25 -20.57
N GLN A 28 0.41 -3.01 -21.30
CA GLN A 28 -0.39 -4.10 -20.76
C GLN A 28 0.43 -5.39 -20.73
N ILE A 29 0.82 -5.82 -19.51
CA ILE A 29 1.54 -7.08 -19.28
C ILE A 29 0.80 -7.85 -18.18
N PRO A 30 0.34 -9.09 -18.41
CA PRO A 30 -0.64 -9.73 -17.52
C PRO A 30 -0.05 -10.15 -16.17
N GLY A 31 1.15 -10.72 -16.12
CA GLY A 31 1.73 -11.32 -14.91
C GLY A 31 2.53 -10.32 -14.05
N ALA A 32 2.49 -10.44 -12.74
CA ALA A 32 3.31 -9.62 -11.84
C ALA A 32 4.81 -9.83 -12.07
N ALA A 33 5.25 -11.08 -12.19
CA ALA A 33 6.63 -11.44 -12.51
C ALA A 33 7.04 -10.92 -13.89
N GLN A 34 6.15 -11.02 -14.89
CA GLN A 34 6.42 -10.48 -16.23
C GLN A 34 6.57 -8.97 -16.22
N ARG A 35 5.72 -8.22 -15.48
CA ARG A 35 5.84 -6.77 -15.33
C ARG A 35 7.14 -6.38 -14.61
N ALA A 36 7.50 -7.09 -13.55
CA ALA A 36 8.73 -6.84 -12.81
C ALA A 36 9.98 -7.13 -13.65
N ALA A 37 10.01 -8.26 -14.37
CA ALA A 37 11.09 -8.61 -15.29
C ALA A 37 11.19 -7.60 -16.46
N TRP A 38 10.06 -7.12 -16.98
CA TRP A 38 10.02 -6.09 -18.00
C TRP A 38 10.68 -4.78 -17.50
N ILE A 39 10.37 -4.35 -16.27
CA ILE A 39 11.03 -3.17 -15.67
C ILE A 39 12.53 -3.40 -15.61
N GLY A 40 12.99 -4.57 -15.14
CA GLY A 40 14.40 -4.91 -15.08
C GLY A 40 15.08 -4.80 -16.46
N ALA A 41 14.45 -5.35 -17.49
CA ALA A 41 14.98 -5.30 -18.85
C ALA A 41 15.04 -3.88 -19.43
N GLN A 42 14.06 -3.02 -19.12
CA GLN A 42 13.99 -1.65 -19.65
C GLN A 42 14.82 -0.63 -18.86
N LEU A 43 15.03 -0.88 -17.56
CA LEU A 43 15.58 0.13 -16.64
C LEU A 43 16.94 0.66 -17.06
N ALA A 44 17.82 -0.18 -17.60
CA ALA A 44 19.13 0.23 -18.08
C ALA A 44 19.07 1.22 -19.25
N ALA A 45 18.08 1.07 -20.13
CA ALA A 45 17.88 1.91 -21.31
C ALA A 45 17.13 3.22 -21.00
N MET A 46 16.53 3.36 -19.82
CA MET A 46 15.84 4.59 -19.43
C MET A 46 16.81 5.76 -19.27
N PRO A 47 16.42 6.99 -19.67
CA PRO A 47 17.30 8.16 -19.58
C PRO A 47 17.52 8.58 -18.13
N GLY A 48 18.76 8.89 -17.76
CA GLY A 48 19.12 9.42 -16.45
C GLY A 48 18.72 8.52 -15.29
N SER A 49 18.26 9.13 -14.20
CA SER A 49 17.65 8.45 -13.07
C SER A 49 16.15 8.69 -12.99
N GLY A 50 15.44 7.85 -12.24
CA GLY A 50 13.98 7.91 -12.18
C GLY A 50 13.35 7.36 -10.91
N ILE A 51 12.03 7.28 -10.94
CA ILE A 51 11.22 6.71 -9.86
C ILE A 51 10.38 5.56 -10.42
N VAL A 52 10.37 4.45 -9.70
CA VAL A 52 9.42 3.35 -9.95
C VAL A 52 8.40 3.32 -8.82
N TYR A 53 7.18 3.75 -9.10
CA TYR A 53 6.10 3.73 -8.11
C TYR A 53 5.45 2.36 -8.00
N THR A 54 5.13 1.96 -6.79
CA THR A 54 4.33 0.77 -6.46
C THR A 54 3.19 1.15 -5.54
N LEU A 55 2.14 0.34 -5.51
CA LEU A 55 0.96 0.61 -4.69
C LEU A 55 1.19 0.30 -3.20
N THR A 56 2.14 -0.58 -2.89
CA THR A 56 2.33 -1.10 -1.53
C THR A 56 3.78 -1.04 -1.09
N VAL A 57 4.00 -0.95 0.23
CA VAL A 57 5.34 -1.00 0.83
C VAL A 57 6.03 -2.34 0.52
N ALA A 58 5.28 -3.43 0.57
CA ALA A 58 5.80 -4.76 0.24
C ALA A 58 6.26 -4.78 -1.24
N GLY A 59 5.39 -4.36 -2.16
CA GLY A 59 5.73 -4.30 -3.58
C GLY A 59 6.96 -3.44 -3.88
N ALA A 60 7.17 -2.34 -3.14
CA ALA A 60 8.37 -1.52 -3.30
C ALA A 60 9.64 -2.28 -2.88
N ARG A 61 9.59 -3.01 -1.77
CA ARG A 61 10.70 -3.80 -1.28
C ARG A 61 11.01 -4.99 -2.17
N ASP A 62 9.98 -5.73 -2.57
CA ASP A 62 10.11 -6.91 -3.43
C ASP A 62 10.71 -6.54 -4.79
N LEU A 63 10.17 -5.48 -5.42
CA LEU A 63 10.68 -5.01 -6.71
C LEU A 63 12.12 -4.47 -6.57
N ALA A 64 12.44 -3.70 -5.53
CA ALA A 64 13.78 -3.20 -5.32
C ALA A 64 14.79 -4.33 -5.08
N ALA A 65 14.40 -5.39 -4.37
CA ALA A 65 15.24 -6.57 -4.18
C ALA A 65 15.50 -7.26 -5.52
N LEU A 66 14.46 -7.57 -6.28
CA LEU A 66 14.58 -8.18 -7.60
C LEU A 66 15.47 -7.36 -8.55
N LEU A 67 15.27 -6.04 -8.62
CA LEU A 67 16.06 -5.18 -9.51
C LEU A 67 17.54 -5.12 -9.11
N ARG A 68 17.85 -5.19 -7.80
CA ARG A 68 19.25 -5.31 -7.33
C ARG A 68 19.86 -6.65 -7.69
N ASP A 69 19.11 -7.75 -7.55
CA ASP A 69 19.56 -9.08 -7.96
C ASP A 69 19.83 -9.15 -9.47
N LEU A 70 19.13 -8.34 -10.26
CA LEU A 70 19.38 -8.13 -11.69
C LEU A 70 20.53 -7.14 -11.99
N GLY A 71 21.23 -6.63 -10.97
CA GLY A 71 22.40 -5.77 -11.12
C GLY A 71 22.10 -4.27 -11.25
N HIS A 72 20.86 -3.83 -10.97
CA HIS A 72 20.52 -2.40 -11.00
C HIS A 72 20.79 -1.73 -9.66
N ASP A 73 21.33 -0.51 -9.71
CA ASP A 73 21.52 0.32 -8.52
C ASP A 73 20.20 1.03 -8.17
N VAL A 74 19.42 0.38 -7.32
CA VAL A 74 18.10 0.84 -6.90
C VAL A 74 17.88 0.63 -5.40
N ALA A 75 17.05 1.46 -4.79
CA ALA A 75 16.67 1.34 -3.38
C ALA A 75 15.17 1.51 -3.18
N ALA A 76 14.63 0.89 -2.13
CA ALA A 76 13.22 1.04 -1.74
C ALA A 76 13.04 2.30 -0.87
N TYR A 77 12.08 3.15 -1.24
CA TYR A 77 11.70 4.35 -0.49
C TYR A 77 10.23 4.28 -0.09
N THR A 78 9.97 4.11 1.18
CA THR A 78 8.61 3.91 1.71
C THR A 78 8.37 4.71 2.98
N GLY A 79 7.12 4.80 3.44
CA GLY A 79 6.79 5.39 4.74
C GLY A 79 7.41 4.67 5.94
N ALA A 80 7.83 3.40 5.76
CA ALA A 80 8.47 2.60 6.78
C ALA A 80 10.03 2.67 6.73
N THR A 81 10.60 3.36 5.75
CA THR A 81 12.06 3.61 5.64
C THR A 81 12.47 4.62 6.72
N ASP A 82 13.60 4.38 7.36
CA ASP A 82 14.14 5.30 8.40
C ASP A 82 14.30 6.73 7.85
N PRO A 83 14.01 7.78 8.63
CA PRO A 83 14.13 9.16 8.19
C PRO A 83 15.52 9.55 7.67
N ALA A 84 16.60 9.09 8.31
CA ALA A 84 17.96 9.39 7.87
C ALA A 84 18.29 8.65 6.56
N GLU A 85 17.87 7.40 6.42
CA GLU A 85 17.99 6.64 5.18
C GLU A 85 17.20 7.31 4.04
N ARG A 86 15.98 7.82 4.30
CA ARG A 86 15.21 8.56 3.29
C ARG A 86 15.96 9.80 2.78
N GLN A 87 16.52 10.58 3.69
CA GLN A 87 17.32 11.76 3.31
C GLN A 87 18.53 11.39 2.46
N GLN A 88 19.20 10.29 2.80
CA GLN A 88 20.34 9.81 2.02
C GLN A 88 19.91 9.36 0.62
N LEU A 89 18.81 8.59 0.51
CA LEU A 89 18.28 8.14 -0.78
C LEU A 89 17.82 9.30 -1.66
N GLU A 90 17.21 10.33 -1.08
CA GLU A 90 16.86 11.56 -1.79
C GLU A 90 18.11 12.27 -2.33
N ALA A 91 19.16 12.40 -1.51
CA ALA A 91 20.44 12.98 -1.92
C ALA A 91 21.13 12.13 -3.02
N ASP A 92 21.07 10.81 -2.92
CA ASP A 92 21.63 9.89 -3.91
C ASP A 92 20.90 9.98 -5.25
N LEU A 93 19.57 10.06 -5.22
CA LEU A 93 18.76 10.25 -6.42
C LEU A 93 19.01 11.62 -7.05
N LEU A 94 19.07 12.69 -6.26
CA LEU A 94 19.39 14.04 -6.73
C LEU A 94 20.76 14.11 -7.43
N ALA A 95 21.74 13.40 -6.90
CA ALA A 95 23.10 13.35 -7.43
C ALA A 95 23.29 12.31 -8.54
N ASN A 96 22.24 11.64 -9.01
CA ASN A 96 22.30 10.53 -9.99
C ASN A 96 23.23 9.37 -9.57
N ARG A 97 23.39 9.14 -8.26
CA ARG A 97 24.17 8.02 -7.73
C ARG A 97 23.41 6.70 -7.75
N VAL A 98 22.09 6.74 -7.83
CA VAL A 98 21.23 5.57 -8.00
C VAL A 98 20.46 5.68 -9.31
N LYS A 99 20.23 4.55 -9.98
CA LYS A 99 19.44 4.50 -11.22
C LYS A 99 17.98 4.84 -10.98
N ALA A 100 17.42 4.31 -9.89
CA ALA A 100 16.05 4.63 -9.50
C ALA A 100 15.82 4.41 -8.00
N VAL A 101 14.81 5.10 -7.48
CA VAL A 101 14.16 4.67 -6.23
C VAL A 101 12.84 3.97 -6.54
N VAL A 102 12.62 2.83 -5.90
CA VAL A 102 11.35 2.11 -5.94
C VAL A 102 10.51 2.60 -4.77
N ALA A 103 9.46 3.36 -5.04
CA ALA A 103 8.76 4.13 -4.02
C ALA A 103 7.26 3.84 -3.98
N THR A 104 6.67 4.06 -2.81
CA THR A 104 5.23 4.29 -2.69
C THR A 104 4.91 5.78 -2.82
N SER A 105 3.64 6.17 -2.66
CA SER A 105 3.23 7.58 -2.54
C SER A 105 3.92 8.33 -1.38
N ALA A 106 4.71 7.65 -0.53
CA ALA A 106 5.53 8.26 0.52
C ALA A 106 6.63 9.17 -0.02
N LEU A 107 7.15 8.91 -1.23
CA LEU A 107 7.95 9.88 -1.98
C LEU A 107 7.00 10.93 -2.55
N GLY A 108 6.53 11.78 -1.63
CA GLY A 108 5.44 12.69 -1.82
C GLY A 108 5.85 14.13 -2.05
N MET A 109 4.94 15.08 -1.78
CA MET A 109 5.17 16.52 -1.93
C MET A 109 6.47 16.95 -1.24
N GLY A 110 7.25 17.81 -1.89
CA GLY A 110 8.51 18.34 -1.37
C GLY A 110 9.78 17.77 -2.01
N PHE A 111 9.75 16.58 -2.62
CA PHE A 111 10.87 16.11 -3.40
C PHE A 111 10.85 16.69 -4.81
N ASP A 112 11.91 17.37 -5.20
CA ASP A 112 12.08 17.96 -6.54
C ASP A 112 13.44 17.58 -7.12
N LYS A 113 13.39 16.93 -8.31
CA LYS A 113 14.56 16.62 -9.13
C LYS A 113 14.29 17.09 -10.55
N PRO A 114 14.91 18.21 -10.97
CA PRO A 114 14.60 18.82 -12.26
C PRO A 114 14.91 17.92 -13.46
N ASP A 115 15.98 17.13 -13.39
CA ASP A 115 16.48 16.24 -14.44
C ASP A 115 15.98 14.78 -14.31
N LEU A 116 14.83 14.54 -13.65
CA LEU A 116 14.26 13.21 -13.54
C LEU A 116 13.83 12.71 -14.93
N GLY A 117 14.51 11.66 -15.42
CA GLY A 117 14.38 11.18 -16.79
C GLY A 117 13.19 10.26 -17.03
N PHE A 118 12.72 9.57 -15.99
CA PHE A 118 11.58 8.67 -16.13
C PHE A 118 10.78 8.48 -14.83
N VAL A 119 9.52 8.09 -15.02
CA VAL A 119 8.64 7.57 -13.97
C VAL A 119 7.94 6.32 -14.50
N ILE A 120 8.07 5.22 -13.77
CA ILE A 120 7.37 3.97 -14.07
C ILE A 120 6.39 3.67 -12.93
N HIS A 121 5.19 3.20 -13.25
CA HIS A 121 4.23 2.71 -12.27
C HIS A 121 4.04 1.21 -12.44
N LEU A 122 4.38 0.43 -11.41
CA LEU A 122 3.99 -0.97 -11.27
C LEU A 122 2.68 -1.03 -10.48
N GLY A 123 1.58 -1.10 -11.22
CA GLY A 123 0.23 -0.89 -10.72
C GLY A 123 -0.23 0.57 -10.83
N ALA A 124 -1.50 0.77 -11.15
CA ALA A 124 -2.09 2.09 -11.32
C ALA A 124 -2.49 2.70 -9.97
N PRO A 125 -2.20 3.97 -9.69
CA PRO A 125 -2.77 4.67 -8.54
C PRO A 125 -4.30 4.80 -8.68
N PRO A 126 -5.04 5.05 -7.57
CA PRO A 126 -6.50 5.00 -7.56
C PRO A 126 -7.18 6.18 -8.27
N SER A 127 -6.44 7.14 -8.79
CA SER A 127 -7.02 8.29 -9.48
C SER A 127 -6.07 8.91 -10.50
N PRO A 128 -6.61 9.51 -11.59
CA PRO A 128 -5.83 10.31 -12.55
C PRO A 128 -5.12 11.49 -11.90
N ILE A 129 -5.71 12.08 -10.86
CA ILE A 129 -5.12 13.19 -10.09
C ILE A 129 -3.83 12.74 -9.40
N SER A 130 -3.91 11.64 -8.65
CA SER A 130 -2.74 11.05 -7.99
C SER A 130 -1.67 10.64 -9.00
N TYR A 131 -2.09 10.05 -10.14
CA TYR A 131 -1.20 9.69 -11.22
C TYR A 131 -0.48 10.92 -11.79
N TYR A 132 -1.22 11.98 -12.14
CA TYR A 132 -0.65 13.21 -12.67
C TYR A 132 0.33 13.88 -11.71
N GLN A 133 0.06 13.90 -10.41
CA GLN A 133 0.97 14.42 -9.38
C GLN A 133 2.30 13.64 -9.31
N GLN A 134 2.25 12.33 -9.52
CA GLN A 134 3.43 11.47 -9.50
C GLN A 134 4.25 11.61 -10.80
N VAL A 135 3.61 11.55 -11.95
CA VAL A 135 4.29 11.69 -13.25
C VAL A 135 4.82 13.10 -13.48
N GLY A 136 4.17 14.10 -12.93
CA GLY A 136 4.58 15.52 -12.99
C GLY A 136 5.91 15.82 -12.29
N ARG A 137 6.53 14.84 -11.63
CA ARG A 137 7.89 14.94 -11.08
C ARG A 137 8.95 14.83 -12.15
N ALA A 138 8.70 14.07 -13.21
CA ALA A 138 9.62 13.92 -14.32
C ALA A 138 9.60 15.12 -15.27
N GLY A 139 10.67 15.30 -16.01
CA GLY A 139 10.74 16.21 -17.14
C GLY A 139 10.63 17.70 -16.79
N ARG A 140 11.04 18.14 -15.61
CA ARG A 140 10.93 19.56 -15.23
C ARG A 140 11.96 20.43 -15.94
N ALA A 141 13.19 19.93 -16.07
CA ALA A 141 14.26 20.61 -16.77
C ALA A 141 14.93 19.73 -17.85
N THR A 142 14.21 18.71 -18.33
CA THR A 142 14.65 17.88 -19.46
C THR A 142 13.72 18.08 -20.65
N ALA A 143 14.25 17.94 -21.86
CA ALA A 143 13.47 18.04 -23.08
C ALA A 143 12.43 16.91 -23.20
N SER A 144 12.73 15.73 -22.64
CA SER A 144 11.82 14.61 -22.62
C SER A 144 12.02 13.75 -21.37
N ALA A 145 10.94 13.13 -20.89
CA ALA A 145 10.94 12.16 -19.83
C ALA A 145 9.94 11.03 -20.14
N GLN A 146 10.36 9.80 -19.92
CA GLN A 146 9.53 8.62 -20.15
C GLN A 146 8.60 8.37 -18.98
N VAL A 147 7.31 8.23 -19.25
CA VAL A 147 6.30 7.92 -18.25
C VAL A 147 5.55 6.66 -18.67
N ILE A 148 5.70 5.61 -17.88
CA ILE A 148 5.18 4.29 -18.23
C ILE A 148 4.28 3.78 -17.11
N LEU A 149 3.07 3.42 -17.47
CA LEU A 149 2.13 2.75 -16.58
C LEU A 149 2.02 1.28 -16.95
N LEU A 150 2.30 0.41 -16.00
CA LEU A 150 2.10 -1.04 -16.06
C LEU A 150 0.93 -1.41 -15.14
N PRO A 151 -0.31 -1.32 -15.61
CA PRO A 151 -1.47 -1.60 -14.77
C PRO A 151 -1.58 -3.09 -14.44
N SER A 152 -2.29 -3.39 -13.38
CA SER A 152 -2.58 -4.74 -12.93
C SER A 152 -4.07 -4.97 -12.78
N PRO A 153 -4.60 -6.14 -13.16
CA PRO A 153 -5.98 -6.51 -12.84
C PRO A 153 -6.30 -6.45 -11.33
N GLN A 154 -5.28 -6.58 -10.48
CA GLN A 154 -5.40 -6.55 -9.03
C GLN A 154 -5.36 -5.13 -8.43
N ASP A 155 -5.14 -4.09 -9.24
CA ASP A 155 -5.05 -2.72 -8.73
C ASP A 155 -6.35 -2.30 -8.02
N SER A 156 -7.51 -2.67 -8.58
CA SER A 156 -8.83 -2.38 -7.99
C SER A 156 -9.05 -3.07 -6.64
N GLU A 157 -8.51 -4.28 -6.44
CA GLU A 157 -8.55 -4.98 -5.15
C GLU A 157 -7.72 -4.24 -4.10
N ILE A 158 -6.53 -3.77 -4.50
CA ILE A 158 -5.65 -2.99 -3.63
C ILE A 158 -6.32 -1.65 -3.27
N TRP A 159 -6.95 -0.97 -4.23
CA TRP A 159 -7.68 0.27 -3.96
C TRP A 159 -8.87 0.02 -3.01
N SER A 160 -9.60 -1.08 -3.21
CA SER A 160 -10.72 -1.48 -2.34
C SER A 160 -10.23 -1.78 -0.92
N TYR A 161 -9.11 -2.49 -0.79
CA TYR A 161 -8.48 -2.73 0.51
C TYR A 161 -8.13 -1.42 1.22
N PHE A 162 -7.44 -0.49 0.56
CA PHE A 162 -7.14 0.82 1.17
C PHE A 162 -8.40 1.64 1.42
N GLY A 163 -9.41 1.54 0.57
CA GLY A 163 -10.72 2.17 0.76
C GLY A 163 -11.44 1.64 2.01
N SER A 164 -11.35 0.33 2.27
CA SER A 164 -11.94 -0.30 3.48
C SER A 164 -11.28 0.16 4.78
N LEU A 165 -10.06 0.67 4.71
CA LEU A 165 -9.35 1.29 5.84
C LEU A 165 -9.78 2.76 6.08
N ALA A 166 -10.68 3.30 5.27
CA ALA A 166 -11.28 4.61 5.45
C ALA A 166 -12.14 4.70 6.73
N PHE A 167 -13.02 5.69 6.81
CA PHE A 167 -13.82 5.88 8.02
C PHE A 167 -14.65 4.62 8.33
N PRO A 168 -14.64 4.10 9.59
CA PRO A 168 -15.33 2.88 9.94
C PRO A 168 -16.85 2.98 9.84
N SER A 169 -17.53 1.82 9.82
CA SER A 169 -18.98 1.73 9.84
C SER A 169 -19.56 2.34 11.12
N GLU A 170 -20.81 2.78 11.04
CA GLU A 170 -21.54 3.34 12.19
C GLU A 170 -21.47 2.46 13.43
N ALA A 171 -21.64 1.14 13.27
CA ALA A 171 -21.58 0.19 14.38
C ALA A 171 -20.22 0.18 15.10
N MET A 172 -19.11 0.32 14.34
CA MET A 172 -17.77 0.41 14.93
C MET A 172 -17.55 1.75 15.63
N VAL A 173 -18.04 2.85 15.06
CA VAL A 173 -17.93 4.18 15.67
C VAL A 173 -18.76 4.28 16.93
N ARG A 174 -19.97 3.74 16.94
CA ARG A 174 -20.81 3.67 18.15
C ARG A 174 -20.12 2.91 19.27
N ARG A 175 -19.48 1.78 18.98
CA ARG A 175 -18.68 1.05 19.99
C ARG A 175 -17.53 1.90 20.57
N VAL A 176 -16.92 2.78 19.77
CA VAL A 176 -15.91 3.71 20.30
C VAL A 176 -16.53 4.73 21.25
N ILE A 177 -17.69 5.27 20.93
CA ILE A 177 -18.42 6.23 21.78
C ILE A 177 -18.87 5.56 23.10
N ASP A 178 -19.40 4.34 23.01
CA ASP A 178 -19.96 3.58 24.16
C ASP A 178 -18.89 3.22 25.21
N VAL A 179 -17.62 3.06 24.79
CA VAL A 179 -16.54 2.77 25.74
C VAL A 179 -15.91 4.02 26.37
N LEU A 180 -16.26 5.22 25.89
CA LEU A 180 -15.76 6.48 26.41
C LEU A 180 -16.62 6.97 27.59
N GLU A 181 -15.94 7.42 28.64
CA GLU A 181 -16.56 7.92 29.86
C GLU A 181 -16.56 9.47 29.83
N PRO A 182 -17.64 10.14 30.30
CA PRO A 182 -17.71 11.61 30.27
C PRO A 182 -16.72 12.28 31.24
N GLU A 183 -16.47 11.66 32.39
CA GLU A 183 -15.69 12.28 33.48
C GLU A 183 -14.26 11.75 33.57
N ARG A 184 -13.91 10.76 32.78
CA ARG A 184 -12.61 10.08 32.87
C ARG A 184 -11.89 10.05 31.55
N ALA A 185 -10.74 10.75 31.51
CA ALA A 185 -9.86 10.73 30.35
C ALA A 185 -9.30 9.31 30.09
N GLN A 186 -9.45 8.82 28.88
CA GLN A 186 -8.97 7.51 28.44
C GLN A 186 -7.97 7.70 27.31
N SER A 187 -6.75 7.17 27.47
CA SER A 187 -5.75 7.22 26.41
C SER A 187 -6.15 6.32 25.24
N THR A 188 -5.70 6.65 24.02
CA THR A 188 -5.91 5.79 22.84
C THR A 188 -5.46 4.35 23.12
N ALA A 189 -4.34 4.17 23.82
CA ALA A 189 -3.84 2.85 24.18
C ALA A 189 -4.75 2.08 25.18
N ALA A 190 -5.52 2.79 26.01
CA ALA A 190 -6.50 2.16 26.91
C ALA A 190 -7.82 1.81 26.21
N LEU A 191 -8.14 2.52 25.12
CA LEU A 191 -9.32 2.28 24.30
C LEU A 191 -9.09 1.13 23.28
N GLU A 192 -7.89 1.04 22.71
CA GLU A 192 -7.54 0.08 21.65
C GLU A 192 -7.98 -1.37 21.95
N PRO A 193 -7.74 -1.96 23.14
CA PRO A 193 -8.17 -3.32 23.44
C PRO A 193 -9.68 -3.48 23.70
N ARG A 194 -10.43 -2.39 23.77
CA ARG A 194 -11.89 -2.39 24.04
C ARG A 194 -12.73 -2.22 22.78
N VAL A 195 -12.07 -1.89 21.65
CA VAL A 195 -12.71 -1.66 20.35
C VAL A 195 -11.96 -2.46 19.30
N ASP A 196 -12.68 -2.90 18.27
CA ASP A 196 -12.11 -3.68 17.18
C ASP A 196 -11.51 -2.74 16.10
N LEU A 197 -10.57 -1.91 16.52
CA LEU A 197 -9.87 -0.95 15.67
C LEU A 197 -8.40 -0.87 16.05
N GLY A 198 -7.52 -1.01 15.07
CA GLY A 198 -6.10 -0.72 15.26
C GLY A 198 -5.88 0.76 15.58
N ARG A 199 -4.79 1.05 16.28
CA ARG A 199 -4.47 2.36 16.88
C ARG A 199 -4.63 3.54 15.92
N SER A 200 -4.06 3.47 14.73
CA SER A 200 -4.12 4.58 13.76
C SER A 200 -5.55 4.88 13.30
N ARG A 201 -6.34 3.82 13.13
CA ARG A 201 -7.75 3.94 12.73
C ARG A 201 -8.59 4.48 13.88
N LEU A 202 -8.34 4.06 15.11
CA LEU A 202 -8.98 4.59 16.31
C LEU A 202 -8.65 6.07 16.50
N GLU A 203 -7.40 6.48 16.35
CA GLU A 203 -7.00 7.90 16.42
C GLU A 203 -7.69 8.76 15.36
N MET A 204 -7.88 8.23 14.15
CA MET A 204 -8.65 8.92 13.09
C MET A 204 -10.11 9.10 13.49
N VAL A 205 -10.77 8.05 13.99
CA VAL A 205 -12.15 8.11 14.47
C VAL A 205 -12.30 9.13 15.58
N LEU A 206 -11.44 9.08 16.59
CA LEU A 206 -11.47 10.01 17.71
C LEU A 206 -11.31 11.47 17.29
N LYS A 207 -10.46 11.76 16.30
CA LYS A 207 -10.32 13.11 15.73
C LYS A 207 -11.57 13.59 15.00
N VAL A 208 -12.22 12.71 14.25
CA VAL A 208 -13.49 13.04 13.56
C VAL A 208 -14.58 13.30 14.58
N LEU A 209 -14.72 12.44 15.58
CA LEU A 209 -15.71 12.60 16.66
C LEU A 209 -15.46 13.85 17.52
N ASP A 210 -14.20 14.31 17.66
CA ASP A 210 -13.85 15.57 18.32
C ASP A 210 -14.34 16.78 17.52
N VAL A 211 -14.17 16.73 16.20
CA VAL A 211 -14.73 17.78 15.29
C VAL A 211 -16.25 17.76 15.29
N ASP A 212 -16.87 16.59 15.33
CA ASP A 212 -18.33 16.42 15.40
C ASP A 212 -18.89 16.77 16.80
N GLY A 213 -18.03 16.97 17.80
CA GLY A 213 -18.41 17.35 19.17
C GLY A 213 -18.86 16.21 20.07
N ALA A 214 -18.89 14.97 19.59
CA ALA A 214 -19.31 13.79 20.38
C ALA A 214 -18.25 13.36 21.42
N VAL A 215 -16.97 13.62 21.14
CA VAL A 215 -15.86 13.40 22.08
C VAL A 215 -15.03 14.67 22.20
N ARG A 216 -14.17 14.71 23.18
CA ARG A 216 -13.24 15.83 23.39
C ARG A 216 -11.86 15.32 23.79
N ARG A 217 -10.83 15.87 23.16
CA ARG A 217 -9.46 15.64 23.58
C ARG A 217 -9.14 16.47 24.83
N VAL A 218 -8.64 15.82 25.87
CA VAL A 218 -8.25 16.45 27.14
C VAL A 218 -6.85 15.96 27.57
N LYS A 219 -6.29 16.60 28.63
CA LYS A 219 -5.03 16.12 29.20
C LYS A 219 -5.22 14.68 29.71
N GLY A 220 -4.43 13.75 29.17
CA GLY A 220 -4.51 12.33 29.51
C GLY A 220 -5.31 11.46 28.53
N GLY A 221 -6.00 12.03 27.56
CA GLY A 221 -6.70 11.22 26.55
C GLY A 221 -7.98 11.86 25.99
N TRP A 222 -9.02 11.07 25.92
CA TRP A 222 -10.31 11.39 25.32
C TRP A 222 -11.44 11.16 26.31
N ILE A 223 -12.47 11.98 26.26
CA ILE A 223 -13.70 11.84 27.05
C ILE A 223 -14.91 11.91 26.12
N SER A 224 -16.01 11.27 26.50
CA SER A 224 -17.33 11.52 25.89
C SER A 224 -17.82 12.89 26.31
N THR A 225 -18.45 13.63 25.40
CA THR A 225 -19.14 14.89 25.74
C THR A 225 -20.58 14.65 26.18
N GLY A 226 -21.11 13.45 26.00
CA GLY A 226 -22.53 13.13 26.18
C GLY A 226 -23.43 13.70 25.09
N MET A 227 -22.90 14.42 24.10
CA MET A 227 -23.70 14.90 23.00
C MET A 227 -24.10 13.75 22.06
N PRO A 228 -25.38 13.71 21.61
CA PRO A 228 -25.82 12.74 20.62
C PRO A 228 -24.98 12.85 19.36
N TRP A 229 -24.49 11.72 18.87
CA TRP A 229 -23.77 11.65 17.60
C TRP A 229 -24.62 10.93 16.56
N HIS A 230 -24.65 11.50 15.37
CA HIS A 230 -25.33 10.95 14.22
C HIS A 230 -24.34 10.61 13.13
N TYR A 231 -24.45 9.41 12.58
CA TYR A 231 -23.63 9.00 11.45
C TYR A 231 -24.07 9.78 10.20
N ASP A 232 -23.20 10.63 9.69
CA ASP A 232 -23.46 11.40 8.47
C ASP A 232 -23.28 10.51 7.22
N GLU A 233 -24.21 9.56 7.07
CA GLU A 233 -24.21 8.62 5.94
C GLU A 233 -24.17 9.34 4.58
N PRO A 234 -24.90 10.43 4.31
CA PRO A 234 -24.81 11.16 3.06
C PRO A 234 -23.39 11.67 2.77
N ARG A 235 -22.69 12.17 3.77
CA ARG A 235 -21.30 12.66 3.65
C ARG A 235 -20.36 11.52 3.28
N TYR A 236 -20.43 10.40 3.99
CA TYR A 236 -19.55 9.24 3.73
C TYR A 236 -19.85 8.59 2.37
N ARG A 237 -21.13 8.48 2.02
CA ARG A 237 -21.55 7.99 0.70
C ARG A 237 -21.03 8.88 -0.42
N LYS A 238 -21.11 10.21 -0.28
CA LYS A 238 -20.56 11.17 -1.26
C LYS A 238 -19.05 11.02 -1.46
N LEU A 239 -18.31 10.76 -0.37
CA LEU A 239 -16.87 10.50 -0.43
C LEU A 239 -16.56 9.19 -1.16
N ASP A 240 -17.32 8.13 -0.88
CA ASP A 240 -17.14 6.84 -1.54
C ASP A 240 -17.50 6.91 -3.03
N ASP A 241 -18.58 7.61 -3.37
CA ASP A 241 -18.96 7.84 -4.78
C ASP A 241 -17.91 8.66 -5.54
N ALA A 242 -17.32 9.67 -4.88
CA ALA A 242 -16.21 10.42 -5.47
C ALA A 242 -15.00 9.53 -5.74
N ARG A 243 -14.61 8.68 -4.78
CA ARG A 243 -13.52 7.71 -4.96
C ARG A 243 -13.80 6.73 -6.10
N ARG A 244 -15.01 6.17 -6.16
CA ARG A 244 -15.40 5.25 -7.24
C ARG A 244 -15.31 5.91 -8.61
N ARG A 245 -15.74 7.17 -8.73
CA ARG A 245 -15.61 7.94 -9.99
C ARG A 245 -14.15 8.13 -10.37
N GLU A 246 -13.27 8.48 -9.42
CA GLU A 246 -11.84 8.63 -9.68
C GLU A 246 -11.19 7.30 -10.08
N GLN A 247 -11.55 6.20 -9.40
CA GLN A 247 -11.07 4.85 -9.74
C GLN A 247 -11.53 4.45 -11.14
N GLN A 248 -12.79 4.68 -11.48
CA GLN A 248 -13.31 4.41 -12.82
C GLN A 248 -12.58 5.24 -13.88
N ALA A 249 -12.37 6.53 -13.63
CA ALA A 249 -11.60 7.37 -14.55
C ALA A 249 -10.15 6.87 -14.74
N MET A 250 -9.55 6.26 -13.70
CA MET A 250 -8.22 5.65 -13.84
C MET A 250 -8.26 4.35 -14.67
N LEU A 251 -9.32 3.55 -14.56
CA LEU A 251 -9.54 2.40 -15.44
C LEU A 251 -9.76 2.83 -16.89
N ASP A 252 -10.57 3.86 -17.12
CA ASP A 252 -10.82 4.43 -18.45
C ASP A 252 -9.53 4.98 -19.08
N TYR A 253 -8.67 5.62 -18.28
CA TYR A 253 -7.34 6.08 -18.72
C TYR A 253 -6.47 4.93 -19.23
N GLN A 254 -6.55 3.76 -18.62
CA GLN A 254 -5.73 2.60 -19.02
C GLN A 254 -6.10 2.07 -20.39
N VAL A 255 -7.36 2.21 -20.81
CA VAL A 255 -7.90 1.64 -22.03
C VAL A 255 -8.24 2.67 -23.13
N THR A 256 -8.09 3.97 -22.82
CA THR A 256 -8.38 5.02 -23.80
C THR A 256 -7.52 4.88 -25.07
N ASP A 257 -8.11 5.10 -26.22
CA ASP A 257 -7.47 5.28 -27.54
C ASP A 257 -7.20 6.74 -27.86
N GLY A 258 -7.79 7.65 -27.06
CA GLY A 258 -7.58 9.09 -27.13
C GLY A 258 -6.21 9.56 -26.65
N CYS A 259 -5.98 10.87 -26.69
CA CYS A 259 -4.75 11.47 -26.19
C CYS A 259 -4.65 11.32 -24.66
N ARG A 260 -3.62 10.64 -24.15
CA ARG A 260 -3.43 10.42 -22.71
C ARG A 260 -3.23 11.72 -21.93
N MET A 261 -2.50 12.68 -22.48
CA MET A 261 -2.30 13.98 -21.83
C MET A 261 -3.62 14.78 -21.77
N ALA A 262 -4.38 14.81 -22.87
CA ALA A 262 -5.69 15.47 -22.87
C ALA A 262 -6.66 14.82 -21.89
N PHE A 263 -6.64 13.46 -21.78
CA PHE A 263 -7.43 12.75 -20.77
C PHE A 263 -7.11 13.23 -19.35
N LEU A 264 -5.82 13.29 -18.98
CA LEU A 264 -5.41 13.73 -17.64
C LEU A 264 -5.77 15.19 -17.39
N ARG A 265 -5.56 16.06 -18.38
CA ARG A 265 -5.92 17.48 -18.29
C ARG A 265 -7.42 17.69 -18.09
N ALA A 266 -8.24 16.88 -18.76
CA ALA A 266 -9.72 16.91 -18.59
C ALA A 266 -10.11 16.51 -17.16
N GLN A 267 -9.47 15.50 -16.57
CA GLN A 267 -9.74 15.08 -15.18
C GLN A 267 -9.28 16.13 -14.12
N LEU A 268 -8.49 17.09 -14.52
CA LEU A 268 -7.95 18.15 -13.66
C LEU A 268 -8.61 19.53 -13.94
N ASP A 269 -9.68 19.55 -14.73
CA ASP A 269 -10.39 20.78 -15.12
C ASP A 269 -9.42 21.84 -15.69
N ASP A 270 -8.51 21.42 -16.59
CA ASP A 270 -7.56 22.33 -17.22
C ASP A 270 -8.27 23.34 -18.11
N PRO A 271 -8.20 24.66 -17.80
CA PRO A 271 -8.91 25.66 -18.53
C PRO A 271 -8.37 25.92 -19.96
N GLU A 272 -7.17 25.47 -20.25
CA GLU A 272 -6.51 25.60 -21.56
C GLU A 272 -6.72 24.40 -22.47
N LEU A 273 -7.40 23.35 -21.99
CA LEU A 273 -7.67 22.17 -22.82
C LEU A 273 -8.76 22.49 -23.85
N THR A 274 -8.44 22.21 -25.12
CA THR A 274 -9.40 22.37 -26.24
C THR A 274 -9.95 21.00 -26.68
N ASP A 275 -11.17 21.00 -27.22
CA ASP A 275 -11.82 19.78 -27.72
C ASP A 275 -11.00 19.14 -28.84
N GLY A 276 -10.79 17.83 -28.73
CA GLY A 276 -10.05 17.05 -29.72
C GLY A 276 -8.53 17.27 -29.69
N GLU A 277 -8.00 18.00 -28.70
CA GLU A 277 -6.56 18.27 -28.59
C GLU A 277 -5.74 16.97 -28.46
N ARG A 278 -4.62 16.93 -29.19
CA ARG A 278 -3.67 15.83 -29.19
C ARG A 278 -2.27 16.33 -28.88
N CYS A 279 -1.63 15.74 -27.85
CA CYS A 279 -0.28 16.17 -27.42
C CYS A 279 0.84 15.79 -28.42
N GLY A 280 0.59 14.91 -29.39
CA GLY A 280 1.57 14.44 -30.38
C GLY A 280 2.65 13.49 -29.86
N ARG A 281 2.81 13.30 -28.53
CA ARG A 281 3.95 12.62 -27.90
C ARG A 281 3.60 11.40 -27.05
N CYS A 282 2.37 11.24 -26.57
CA CYS A 282 1.96 10.00 -25.90
C CYS A 282 1.87 8.83 -26.89
N ASP A 283 1.86 7.62 -26.37
CA ASP A 283 1.79 6.39 -27.19
C ASP A 283 0.61 6.37 -28.18
N ASN A 284 -0.56 6.88 -27.79
CA ASN A 284 -1.74 6.98 -28.65
C ASN A 284 -1.63 8.06 -29.73
N CYS A 285 -0.85 9.12 -29.49
CA CYS A 285 -0.65 10.18 -30.46
C CYS A 285 0.50 9.91 -31.44
N SER A 286 1.63 9.43 -30.92
CA SER A 286 2.84 9.17 -31.70
C SER A 286 2.82 7.80 -32.40
N GLY A 287 2.00 6.87 -31.94
CA GLY A 287 1.99 5.47 -32.40
C GLY A 287 3.18 4.64 -31.87
N VAL A 288 4.10 5.24 -31.11
CA VAL A 288 5.23 4.50 -30.52
C VAL A 288 4.72 3.56 -29.44
N ARG A 289 5.07 2.28 -29.56
CA ARG A 289 4.67 1.23 -28.62
C ARG A 289 5.90 0.57 -28.01
N HIS A 290 5.85 0.34 -26.69
CA HIS A 290 6.87 -0.50 -26.05
C HIS A 290 6.66 -1.96 -26.40
N THR A 291 7.74 -2.72 -26.54
CA THR A 291 7.64 -4.18 -26.65
C THR A 291 7.07 -4.74 -25.36
N VAL A 292 6.15 -5.70 -25.49
CA VAL A 292 5.59 -6.46 -24.34
C VAL A 292 6.30 -7.81 -24.15
N GLN A 293 7.23 -8.14 -25.05
CA GLN A 293 8.02 -9.37 -24.95
C GLN A 293 9.03 -9.24 -23.83
N VAL A 294 9.07 -10.24 -22.99
CA VAL A 294 10.01 -10.36 -21.88
C VAL A 294 10.70 -11.71 -22.01
N ASP A 295 11.99 -11.72 -21.78
CA ASP A 295 12.76 -12.96 -21.79
C ASP A 295 12.21 -13.94 -20.72
N SER A 296 12.00 -15.18 -21.13
CA SER A 296 11.42 -16.22 -20.27
C SER A 296 12.31 -16.56 -19.07
N ALA A 297 13.63 -16.48 -19.22
CA ALA A 297 14.56 -16.70 -18.12
C ALA A 297 14.45 -15.57 -17.09
N ALA A 298 14.35 -14.30 -17.53
CA ALA A 298 14.13 -13.17 -16.65
C ALA A 298 12.78 -13.27 -15.91
N VAL A 299 11.73 -13.72 -16.57
CA VAL A 299 10.43 -13.97 -15.94
C VAL A 299 10.53 -15.07 -14.88
N ALA A 300 11.24 -16.18 -15.17
CA ALA A 300 11.41 -17.26 -14.20
C ALA A 300 12.15 -16.79 -12.93
N VAL A 301 13.21 -16.00 -13.08
CA VAL A 301 13.94 -15.39 -11.95
C VAL A 301 13.02 -14.45 -11.15
N ALA A 302 12.26 -13.61 -11.83
CA ALA A 302 11.31 -12.71 -11.17
C ALA A 302 10.22 -13.50 -10.43
N GLN A 303 9.72 -14.57 -11.01
CA GLN A 303 8.72 -15.42 -10.40
C GLN A 303 9.27 -16.11 -9.14
N GLU A 304 10.45 -16.71 -9.22
CA GLU A 304 11.11 -17.36 -8.08
C GLU A 304 11.33 -16.35 -6.93
N THR A 305 11.80 -15.14 -7.24
CA THR A 305 12.04 -14.11 -6.23
C THR A 305 10.74 -13.61 -5.59
N LEU A 306 9.71 -13.31 -6.38
CA LEU A 306 8.44 -12.78 -5.87
C LEU A 306 7.58 -13.84 -5.17
N GLU A 307 7.66 -15.10 -5.59
CA GLU A 307 6.90 -16.20 -5.00
C GLU A 307 7.64 -16.90 -3.86
N ARG A 308 8.84 -16.45 -3.49
CA ARG A 308 9.56 -17.00 -2.32
C ARG A 308 8.77 -16.72 -1.04
N PRO A 309 8.27 -17.75 -0.35
CA PRO A 309 7.54 -17.52 0.89
C PRO A 309 8.51 -17.22 2.03
N GLY A 310 8.03 -16.48 3.04
CA GLY A 310 8.81 -16.27 4.25
C GLY A 310 9.05 -14.79 4.56
N VAL A 311 8.09 -14.19 5.23
CA VAL A 311 8.17 -12.80 5.69
C VAL A 311 8.39 -12.77 7.18
N GLU A 312 9.34 -11.94 7.63
CA GLU A 312 9.63 -11.74 9.04
C GLU A 312 8.49 -11.02 9.76
N ILE A 313 8.12 -11.54 10.94
CA ILE A 313 7.22 -10.91 11.89
C ILE A 313 8.05 -10.50 13.11
N SER A 314 8.31 -9.22 13.24
CA SER A 314 9.06 -8.70 14.38
C SER A 314 8.29 -8.91 15.69
N PRO A 315 8.91 -9.39 16.75
CA PRO A 315 8.27 -9.56 18.04
C PRO A 315 7.89 -8.22 18.65
N ARG A 316 6.84 -8.23 19.46
CA ARG A 316 6.45 -7.05 20.22
C ARG A 316 7.51 -6.72 21.26
N ARG A 317 7.98 -5.48 21.27
CA ARG A 317 9.05 -5.02 22.17
C ARG A 317 8.57 -4.37 23.48
N GLN A 318 7.26 -4.10 23.56
CA GLN A 318 6.66 -3.45 24.73
C GLN A 318 5.34 -4.13 25.08
N TRP A 319 5.08 -4.29 26.38
CA TRP A 319 3.79 -4.75 26.85
C TRP A 319 2.68 -3.78 26.50
N PRO A 320 1.46 -4.29 26.16
CA PRO A 320 0.30 -3.42 25.97
C PRO A 320 0.04 -2.57 27.19
N THR A 321 -0.34 -1.31 26.98
CA THR A 321 -0.74 -0.43 28.06
C THR A 321 -2.05 -0.97 28.68
N GLY A 322 -2.11 -1.06 30.01
CA GLY A 322 -3.31 -1.53 30.70
C GLY A 322 -3.28 -2.98 31.17
N MET A 323 -2.19 -3.71 30.98
CA MET A 323 -2.04 -5.10 31.46
C MET A 323 -2.33 -5.25 32.96
N ALA A 324 -1.96 -4.25 33.77
CA ALA A 324 -2.27 -4.23 35.20
C ALA A 324 -3.80 -4.25 35.49
N LYS A 325 -4.62 -3.64 34.61
CA LYS A 325 -6.11 -3.66 34.75
C LYS A 325 -6.71 -5.01 34.38
N LEU A 326 -5.96 -5.84 33.65
CA LEU A 326 -6.31 -7.21 33.30
C LEU A 326 -5.76 -8.23 34.32
N GLY A 327 -5.29 -7.76 35.48
CA GLY A 327 -4.74 -8.64 36.51
C GLY A 327 -3.25 -8.95 36.38
N HIS A 328 -2.56 -8.36 35.38
CA HIS A 328 -1.15 -8.63 35.09
C HIS A 328 -0.28 -7.42 35.43
N SER A 329 -0.21 -7.03 36.72
CA SER A 329 0.49 -5.82 37.19
C SER A 329 2.00 -5.83 36.95
N GLY A 330 2.62 -7.01 36.80
CA GLY A 330 4.05 -7.16 36.49
C GLY A 330 4.41 -6.95 35.00
N LEU A 331 3.43 -6.89 34.11
CA LEU A 331 3.64 -6.78 32.69
C LEU A 331 3.50 -5.32 32.23
N SER A 332 4.62 -4.59 32.26
CA SER A 332 4.66 -3.18 31.84
C SER A 332 6.00 -2.81 31.22
N GLY A 333 6.04 -1.78 30.38
CA GLY A 333 7.25 -1.30 29.75
C GLY A 333 7.82 -2.24 28.69
N ARG A 334 9.14 -2.35 28.62
CA ARG A 334 9.85 -3.16 27.63
C ARG A 334 9.76 -4.65 27.97
N ILE A 335 9.52 -5.48 26.95
CA ILE A 335 9.61 -6.93 27.03
C ILE A 335 11.11 -7.29 26.93
N THR A 336 11.66 -7.84 28.00
CA THR A 336 13.10 -8.19 28.07
C THR A 336 13.39 -9.64 27.66
N ASP A 337 12.41 -10.51 27.85
CA ASP A 337 12.48 -11.94 27.51
C ASP A 337 11.28 -12.26 26.60
N GLY A 338 11.30 -11.70 25.41
CA GLY A 338 10.26 -11.87 24.40
C GLY A 338 10.57 -13.00 23.45
N PRO A 339 9.58 -13.42 22.63
CA PRO A 339 9.80 -14.41 21.59
C PRO A 339 10.80 -13.90 20.55
N ALA A 340 11.48 -14.85 19.89
CA ALA A 340 12.24 -14.57 18.68
C ALA A 340 11.32 -14.10 17.54
N GLU A 341 11.92 -13.68 16.43
CA GLU A 341 11.18 -13.27 15.24
C GLU A 341 10.30 -14.40 14.70
N GLY A 342 9.04 -14.06 14.42
CA GLY A 342 8.12 -14.94 13.74
C GLY A 342 8.30 -14.94 12.22
N ARG A 343 7.62 -15.85 11.54
CA ARG A 343 7.57 -15.92 10.06
C ARG A 343 6.12 -16.07 9.59
N ALA A 344 5.82 -15.45 8.45
CA ALA A 344 4.59 -15.66 7.71
C ALA A 344 4.92 -16.13 6.29
N ILE A 345 3.96 -16.76 5.62
CA ILE A 345 4.11 -17.13 4.20
C ILE A 345 4.31 -15.88 3.35
N GLY A 346 3.52 -14.85 3.60
CA GLY A 346 3.54 -13.58 2.88
C GLY A 346 2.64 -12.56 3.54
N ARG A 347 2.63 -11.34 2.97
CA ARG A 347 1.67 -10.27 3.33
C ARG A 347 0.55 -10.22 2.29
N LEU A 348 -0.62 -9.77 2.68
CA LEU A 348 -1.74 -9.55 1.74
C LEU A 348 -1.41 -8.52 0.63
N THR A 349 -0.35 -7.77 0.79
CA THR A 349 0.11 -6.72 -0.12
C THR A 349 1.35 -7.09 -0.94
N ASP A 350 1.86 -8.30 -0.82
CA ASP A 350 3.02 -8.79 -1.59
C ASP A 350 2.65 -8.99 -3.06
N LEU A 351 3.61 -8.79 -3.96
CA LEU A 351 3.41 -8.97 -5.40
C LEU A 351 3.18 -10.43 -5.80
N GLY A 352 3.77 -11.38 -5.07
CA GLY A 352 3.63 -12.81 -5.31
C GLY A 352 2.50 -13.43 -4.50
N TRP A 353 2.71 -13.62 -3.21
CA TRP A 353 1.76 -14.33 -2.33
C TRP A 353 0.49 -13.53 -2.01
N GLY A 354 0.50 -12.22 -2.13
CA GLY A 354 -0.60 -11.37 -1.69
C GLY A 354 -1.95 -11.72 -2.34
N VAL A 355 -1.97 -11.99 -3.64
CA VAL A 355 -3.20 -12.35 -4.37
C VAL A 355 -3.76 -13.69 -3.87
N ARG A 356 -2.89 -14.70 -3.71
CA ARG A 356 -3.28 -16.03 -3.24
C ARG A 356 -3.84 -15.99 -1.81
N LEU A 357 -3.18 -15.23 -0.92
CA LEU A 357 -3.61 -15.09 0.47
C LEU A 357 -4.91 -14.30 0.59
N ARG A 358 -5.11 -13.22 -0.20
CA ARG A 358 -6.40 -12.51 -0.22
C ARG A 358 -7.53 -13.44 -0.67
N ARG A 359 -7.35 -14.16 -1.79
CA ARG A 359 -8.35 -15.11 -2.27
C ARG A 359 -8.70 -16.15 -1.20
N LEU A 360 -7.69 -16.75 -0.57
CA LEU A 360 -7.90 -17.71 0.52
C LEU A 360 -8.72 -17.15 1.68
N LEU A 361 -8.50 -15.87 1.99
CA LEU A 361 -9.21 -15.19 3.08
C LEU A 361 -10.59 -14.63 2.66
N ASP A 362 -10.86 -14.44 1.38
CA ASP A 362 -12.16 -13.99 0.86
C ASP A 362 -13.12 -15.17 0.61
N GLU A 363 -12.60 -16.36 0.34
CA GLU A 363 -13.39 -17.59 0.18
C GLU A 363 -14.00 -18.05 1.52
N PRO A 364 -15.10 -18.82 1.53
CA PRO A 364 -15.61 -19.46 2.74
C PRO A 364 -14.55 -20.28 3.46
N ASP A 365 -14.73 -20.47 4.80
CA ASP A 365 -13.80 -21.31 5.57
C ASP A 365 -13.73 -22.72 5.00
N GLY A 366 -12.54 -23.25 4.89
CA GLY A 366 -12.25 -24.57 4.28
C GLY A 366 -10.83 -25.00 4.51
N SER A 367 -10.51 -26.19 3.99
CA SER A 367 -9.17 -26.77 4.13
C SER A 367 -8.11 -25.93 3.42
N ALA A 368 -6.92 -25.88 4.01
CA ALA A 368 -5.77 -25.19 3.45
C ALA A 368 -5.39 -25.77 2.07
N PRO A 369 -5.24 -24.94 1.02
CA PRO A 369 -4.74 -25.39 -0.27
C PRO A 369 -3.33 -25.99 -0.17
N SER A 370 -3.03 -26.95 -1.03
CA SER A 370 -1.75 -27.67 -1.02
C SER A 370 -0.52 -26.78 -1.25
N ASP A 371 -0.66 -25.74 -2.08
CA ASP A 371 0.39 -24.75 -2.33
C ASP A 371 0.68 -23.89 -1.08
N VAL A 372 -0.35 -23.53 -0.31
CA VAL A 372 -0.21 -22.81 0.96
C VAL A 372 0.48 -23.68 2.00
N LEU A 373 0.13 -24.96 2.09
CA LEU A 373 0.81 -25.91 2.98
C LEU A 373 2.27 -26.10 2.57
N THR A 374 2.54 -26.26 1.29
CA THR A 374 3.91 -26.38 0.77
C THR A 374 4.74 -25.12 1.08
N ALA A 375 4.16 -23.95 0.91
CA ALA A 375 4.81 -22.68 1.25
C ALA A 375 5.10 -22.57 2.76
N ALA A 376 4.15 -22.98 3.61
CA ALA A 376 4.35 -22.97 5.06
C ALA A 376 5.49 -23.91 5.47
N VAL A 377 5.58 -25.11 4.87
CA VAL A 377 6.70 -26.04 5.08
C VAL A 377 8.02 -25.42 4.60
N ALA A 378 8.04 -24.76 3.44
CA ALA A 378 9.23 -24.07 2.92
C ALA A 378 9.69 -22.95 3.87
N VAL A 379 8.76 -22.17 4.43
CA VAL A 379 9.07 -21.17 5.47
C VAL A 379 9.70 -21.82 6.69
N LEU A 380 9.14 -22.93 7.19
CA LEU A 380 9.69 -23.66 8.33
C LEU A 380 11.07 -24.25 8.02
N ALA A 381 11.28 -24.76 6.83
CA ALA A 381 12.56 -25.32 6.40
C ALA A 381 13.66 -24.24 6.28
N ALA A 382 13.30 -23.05 5.79
CA ALA A 382 14.21 -21.92 5.66
C ALA A 382 14.44 -21.15 6.98
N TRP A 383 13.65 -21.43 8.01
CA TRP A 383 13.79 -20.80 9.33
C TRP A 383 15.01 -21.37 10.04
N GLN A 384 15.96 -20.56 10.37
CA GLN A 384 17.20 -20.96 11.02
C GLN A 384 16.94 -21.33 12.50
N TRP A 385 16.40 -22.52 12.72
CA TRP A 385 16.10 -23.03 14.05
C TRP A 385 17.39 -23.34 14.84
N GLY A 386 17.49 -22.82 16.05
CA GLY A 386 18.51 -23.28 17.00
C GLY A 386 18.29 -24.77 17.41
N THR A 387 17.01 -25.16 17.53
CA THR A 387 16.61 -26.58 17.75
C THR A 387 15.39 -26.83 16.86
N ARG A 388 15.43 -27.91 16.08
CA ARG A 388 14.31 -28.26 15.18
C ARG A 388 13.02 -28.47 15.98
N PRO A 389 11.89 -27.88 15.57
CA PRO A 389 10.59 -28.16 16.17
C PRO A 389 10.22 -29.64 16.08
N VAL A 390 9.62 -30.17 17.11
CA VAL A 390 9.15 -31.58 17.19
C VAL A 390 7.64 -31.69 17.20
N ALA A 391 6.93 -30.58 17.39
CA ALA A 391 5.48 -30.52 17.49
C ALA A 391 4.93 -29.23 16.87
N VAL A 392 3.64 -29.24 16.53
CA VAL A 392 2.87 -28.09 16.06
C VAL A 392 1.56 -28.00 16.82
N MET A 393 1.14 -26.78 17.16
CA MET A 393 -0.14 -26.46 17.80
C MET A 393 -0.71 -25.22 17.14
N GLY A 394 -2.02 -25.20 16.90
CA GLY A 394 -2.72 -24.05 16.36
C GLY A 394 -3.35 -23.18 17.44
N LEU A 395 -3.55 -21.91 17.13
CA LEU A 395 -4.49 -21.04 17.84
C LEU A 395 -5.81 -21.05 17.09
N ASP A 396 -6.94 -21.22 17.82
CA ASP A 396 -8.25 -21.25 17.18
C ASP A 396 -8.59 -19.93 16.49
N SER A 397 -9.44 -20.02 15.48
CA SER A 397 -9.96 -18.89 14.74
C SER A 397 -11.47 -18.91 14.73
N VAL A 398 -12.10 -17.86 15.24
CA VAL A 398 -13.57 -17.72 15.24
C VAL A 398 -14.14 -17.72 13.81
N THR A 399 -13.39 -17.17 12.85
CA THR A 399 -13.87 -17.00 11.46
C THR A 399 -13.34 -18.07 10.51
N ARG A 400 -12.26 -18.78 10.87
CA ARG A 400 -11.55 -19.75 10.00
C ARG A 400 -11.08 -21.00 10.75
N PRO A 401 -11.96 -21.67 11.51
CA PRO A 401 -11.56 -22.82 12.32
C PRO A 401 -11.08 -24.01 11.46
N GLU A 402 -11.69 -24.25 10.27
CA GLU A 402 -11.31 -25.35 9.39
C GLU A 402 -9.94 -25.09 8.73
N LEU A 403 -9.70 -23.86 8.28
CA LEU A 403 -8.40 -23.48 7.73
C LEU A 403 -7.27 -23.73 8.75
N ILE A 404 -7.45 -23.28 9.99
CA ILE A 404 -6.43 -23.47 11.03
C ILE A 404 -6.22 -24.95 11.33
N ARG A 405 -7.32 -25.72 11.47
CA ARG A 405 -7.25 -27.16 11.75
C ARG A 405 -6.50 -27.91 10.65
N SER A 406 -6.84 -27.65 9.40
CA SER A 406 -6.19 -28.28 8.25
C SER A 406 -4.72 -27.85 8.10
N MET A 407 -4.38 -26.60 8.39
CA MET A 407 -2.98 -26.13 8.43
C MET A 407 -2.16 -26.88 9.46
N VAL A 408 -2.66 -27.03 10.69
CA VAL A 408 -1.96 -27.76 11.77
C VAL A 408 -1.76 -29.23 11.38
N THR A 409 -2.81 -29.89 10.88
CA THR A 409 -2.74 -31.27 10.41
C THR A 409 -1.74 -31.43 9.26
N GLY A 410 -1.86 -30.60 8.23
CA GLY A 410 -0.96 -30.66 7.08
C GLY A 410 0.51 -30.37 7.43
N LEU A 411 0.77 -29.43 8.34
CA LEU A 411 2.13 -29.17 8.86
C LEU A 411 2.67 -30.33 9.70
N ALA A 412 1.81 -30.98 10.51
CA ALA A 412 2.20 -32.16 11.28
C ALA A 412 2.62 -33.30 10.34
N ASP A 413 1.82 -33.58 9.34
CA ASP A 413 2.05 -34.67 8.39
C ASP A 413 3.29 -34.42 7.52
N LEU A 414 3.36 -33.27 6.86
CA LEU A 414 4.47 -32.93 5.96
C LEU A 414 5.78 -32.68 6.72
N GLY A 415 5.71 -32.04 7.87
CA GLY A 415 6.85 -31.69 8.73
C GLY A 415 7.31 -32.84 9.62
N ARG A 416 6.57 -33.96 9.69
CA ARG A 416 6.75 -35.05 10.65
C ARG A 416 6.82 -34.52 12.08
N LEU A 417 5.82 -33.72 12.47
CA LEU A 417 5.70 -33.12 13.78
C LEU A 417 4.57 -33.79 14.57
N THR A 418 4.67 -33.79 15.88
CA THR A 418 3.55 -34.20 16.72
C THR A 418 2.46 -33.12 16.67
N ASN A 419 1.24 -33.52 16.30
CA ASN A 419 0.08 -32.62 16.33
C ASN A 419 -0.43 -32.51 17.79
N LEU A 420 -0.31 -31.33 18.39
CA LEU A 420 -0.78 -31.03 19.75
C LEU A 420 -2.21 -30.45 19.78
N GLY A 421 -2.87 -30.34 18.61
CA GLY A 421 -4.22 -29.83 18.50
C GLY A 421 -4.30 -28.31 18.38
N ILE A 422 -5.47 -27.80 18.74
CA ILE A 422 -5.86 -26.37 18.67
C ILE A 422 -6.13 -25.90 20.09
N LEU A 423 -5.60 -24.73 20.45
CA LEU A 423 -5.85 -24.02 21.71
C LEU A 423 -6.99 -23.03 21.55
#